data_998153f7e2573bd5419c3b4eed2c3eab
#
_entry.id   998153f7e2573bd5419c3b4eed2c3eab
#
_cell.length_a   1.000
_cell.length_b   1.000
_cell.length_c   1.000
_cell.angle_alpha   90.00
_cell.angle_beta   90.00
_cell.angle_gamma   90.00
#
_symmetry.space_group_name_H-M   'P 1'
#
loop_
_entity.id
_entity.type
_entity.pdbx_description
1 polymer ?
#
loop_
_entity_poly.entity_id
_entity_poly.type
_entity_poly.pdbx_seq_one_letter_code
_entity_poly.pdbx_strand_id
1 'polypeptide(L)'
;MFVAAGARSEAKRWYQKNWDPDRTVGDWFALLANSGWGYPGWPTEWLGRGMDRADVKAVREERKKLGALAPPSGIGPSLLAPMLFRHGTEDQMRRFLPAMAWKGETFCQMLSEPEAGSDLAGVTTRATRDGDEWVINGSKIWTSKANEVDYGMLLARTDPEAPKHRGLTFFLIARDQPGIDVRPLRTMTGGASFNQVFFDDARISVDDVIGIPEDGWTVTRTFLALEKNSYNPDAHEGGPFGKVDLAQTCAQLQEREQARRSAAAQGRGAGQLIADLIDKHGHGITELTRARQARLHTWRRVMGYTNQRVRAFRRQGNPLPGFEGPLSKLTVSTITREQRDLGLETQGPHGMLADEHAASAQFHHFFLSSPAISIAGGTDEIQRNHLAERILGLPKEPLLESNTEVVEDTET
;
A
#
# COMPACT_ATOMS: atom_id res chain seq x y z
N MET A 1 12.24 -28.06 8.14
CA MET A 1 13.57 -27.52 8.48
C MET A 1 14.63 -27.80 7.39
N PHE A 2 14.60 -28.95 6.69
CA PHE A 2 15.56 -29.29 5.64
C PHE A 2 15.41 -28.51 4.33
N VAL A 3 14.19 -28.11 3.92
CA VAL A 3 13.91 -27.42 2.65
C VAL A 3 14.51 -26.00 2.67
N ALA A 4 14.30 -25.25 3.72
CA ALA A 4 14.85 -23.88 3.86
C ALA A 4 16.40 -23.83 3.85
N ALA A 5 17.07 -24.91 4.27
CA ALA A 5 18.53 -25.02 4.21
C ALA A 5 19.01 -25.20 2.77
N GLY A 6 18.28 -25.94 1.93
CA GLY A 6 18.54 -26.11 0.50
C GLY A 6 18.42 -24.81 -0.27
N ALA A 7 17.27 -24.13 -0.16
CA ALA A 7 16.98 -22.86 -0.81
C ALA A 7 18.02 -21.77 -0.44
N ARG A 8 18.40 -21.70 0.85
CA ARG A 8 19.44 -20.78 1.35
C ARG A 8 20.79 -21.03 0.68
N SER A 9 21.22 -22.30 0.60
CA SER A 9 22.51 -22.68 0.03
C SER A 9 22.56 -22.43 -1.48
N GLU A 10 21.48 -22.71 -2.19
CA GLU A 10 21.36 -22.43 -3.62
C GLU A 10 21.38 -20.94 -3.90
N ALA A 11 20.58 -20.15 -3.16
CA ALA A 11 20.54 -18.69 -3.27
C ALA A 11 21.93 -18.10 -3.04
N LYS A 12 22.63 -18.52 -1.96
CA LYS A 12 23.97 -18.05 -1.65
C LYS A 12 24.93 -18.30 -2.84
N ARG A 13 24.97 -19.53 -3.37
CA ARG A 13 25.84 -19.87 -4.52
C ARG A 13 25.49 -19.05 -5.75
N TRP A 14 24.18 -18.90 -6.02
CA TRP A 14 23.73 -18.16 -7.20
C TRP A 14 24.11 -16.68 -7.10
N TYR A 15 23.82 -16.00 -5.98
CA TYR A 15 24.18 -14.60 -5.79
C TYR A 15 25.69 -14.37 -5.78
N GLN A 16 26.48 -15.25 -5.15
CA GLN A 16 27.95 -15.16 -5.16
C GLN A 16 28.53 -15.26 -6.57
N LYS A 17 27.91 -16.05 -7.44
CA LYS A 17 28.36 -16.21 -8.84
C LYS A 17 27.94 -15.07 -9.75
N ASN A 18 26.77 -14.48 -9.51
CA ASN A 18 26.11 -13.62 -10.50
C ASN A 18 26.03 -12.15 -10.07
N TRP A 19 26.22 -11.84 -8.79
CA TRP A 19 26.18 -10.46 -8.31
C TRP A 19 27.42 -9.70 -8.70
N ASP A 20 27.22 -8.58 -9.38
CA ASP A 20 28.24 -7.65 -9.79
C ASP A 20 27.67 -6.21 -9.64
N PRO A 21 28.25 -5.38 -8.76
CA PRO A 21 27.80 -4.01 -8.53
C PRO A 21 27.99 -3.09 -9.74
N ASP A 22 28.91 -3.41 -10.64
CA ASP A 22 29.21 -2.63 -11.84
C ASP A 22 28.29 -2.97 -13.02
N ARG A 23 27.50 -4.04 -12.91
CA ARG A 23 26.47 -4.40 -13.89
C ARG A 23 25.41 -3.33 -13.97
N THR A 24 24.82 -3.13 -15.17
CA THR A 24 23.66 -2.23 -15.33
C THR A 24 22.46 -2.75 -14.52
N VAL A 25 21.62 -1.85 -14.04
CA VAL A 25 20.40 -2.21 -13.30
C VAL A 25 19.46 -3.03 -14.19
N GLY A 26 19.35 -2.69 -15.48
CA GLY A 26 18.53 -3.43 -16.43
C GLY A 26 18.97 -4.87 -16.61
N ASP A 27 20.28 -5.10 -16.83
CA ASP A 27 20.83 -6.46 -16.97
C ASP A 27 20.70 -7.27 -15.67
N TRP A 28 20.88 -6.63 -14.52
CA TRP A 28 20.71 -7.28 -13.23
C TRP A 28 19.26 -7.69 -12.99
N PHE A 29 18.29 -6.80 -13.25
CA PHE A 29 16.88 -7.11 -13.08
C PHE A 29 16.41 -8.21 -14.05
N ALA A 30 16.85 -8.16 -15.29
CA ALA A 30 16.57 -9.22 -16.26
C ALA A 30 17.15 -10.57 -15.81
N LEU A 31 18.38 -10.59 -15.28
CA LEU A 31 19.00 -11.80 -14.75
C LEU A 31 18.25 -12.33 -13.52
N LEU A 32 17.86 -11.47 -12.58
CA LEU A 32 17.06 -11.84 -11.41
C LEU A 32 15.72 -12.46 -11.81
N ALA A 33 15.02 -11.84 -12.75
CA ALA A 33 13.70 -12.29 -13.19
C ALA A 33 13.80 -13.63 -13.95
N ASN A 34 14.67 -13.72 -14.97
CA ASN A 34 14.81 -14.93 -15.81
C ASN A 34 15.33 -16.15 -15.03
N SER A 35 16.06 -15.93 -13.94
CA SER A 35 16.52 -17.01 -13.06
C SER A 35 15.52 -17.41 -11.98
N GLY A 36 14.43 -16.63 -11.81
CA GLY A 36 13.44 -16.80 -10.74
C GLY A 36 13.91 -16.37 -9.35
N TRP A 37 15.15 -15.87 -9.19
CA TRP A 37 15.67 -15.43 -7.90
C TRP A 37 15.22 -14.03 -7.51
N GLY A 38 14.67 -13.25 -8.45
CA GLY A 38 14.06 -11.96 -8.16
C GLY A 38 12.78 -12.07 -7.33
N TYR A 39 11.93 -12.99 -7.74
CA TYR A 39 10.62 -13.22 -7.12
C TYR A 39 10.43 -14.73 -6.83
N PRO A 40 11.20 -15.32 -5.94
CA PRO A 40 11.24 -16.77 -5.76
C PRO A 40 9.91 -17.39 -5.32
N GLY A 41 9.00 -16.61 -4.79
CA GLY A 41 7.64 -17.06 -4.43
C GLY A 41 6.63 -17.05 -5.60
N TRP A 42 6.98 -16.48 -6.76
CA TRP A 42 6.10 -16.53 -7.93
C TRP A 42 6.09 -17.95 -8.53
N PRO A 43 5.04 -18.31 -9.30
CA PRO A 43 5.00 -19.59 -9.99
C PRO A 43 6.22 -19.81 -10.90
N THR A 44 6.65 -21.06 -11.05
CA THR A 44 7.84 -21.41 -11.84
C THR A 44 7.71 -21.06 -13.32
N GLU A 45 6.51 -21.18 -13.85
CA GLU A 45 6.14 -20.79 -15.22
C GLU A 45 6.10 -19.26 -15.42
N TRP A 46 6.09 -18.47 -14.32
CA TRP A 46 5.95 -17.02 -14.31
C TRP A 46 7.08 -16.32 -13.56
N LEU A 47 8.31 -16.53 -14.00
CA LEU A 47 9.51 -15.81 -13.50
C LEU A 47 9.82 -16.06 -12.02
N GLY A 48 9.28 -17.11 -11.44
CA GLY A 48 9.48 -17.50 -10.05
C GLY A 48 10.14 -18.86 -9.88
N ARG A 49 10.09 -19.37 -8.67
CA ARG A 49 10.60 -20.70 -8.30
C ARG A 49 9.58 -21.51 -7.49
N GLY A 50 8.35 -21.02 -7.33
CA GLY A 50 7.28 -21.67 -6.57
C GLY A 50 7.62 -21.89 -5.09
N MET A 51 8.54 -21.09 -4.54
CA MET A 51 9.03 -21.26 -3.18
C MET A 51 7.99 -20.83 -2.14
N ASP A 52 7.96 -21.54 -1.04
CA ASP A 52 7.15 -21.13 0.09
C ASP A 52 7.72 -19.89 0.80
N ARG A 53 6.95 -19.36 1.76
CA ARG A 53 7.31 -18.12 2.46
C ARG A 53 8.59 -18.22 3.29
N ALA A 54 8.92 -19.41 3.81
CA ALA A 54 10.13 -19.62 4.61
C ALA A 54 11.36 -19.61 3.73
N ASP A 55 11.29 -20.27 2.56
CA ASP A 55 12.34 -20.30 1.55
C ASP A 55 12.57 -18.92 0.94
N VAL A 56 11.51 -18.19 0.57
CA VAL A 56 11.58 -16.79 0.11
C VAL A 56 12.32 -15.92 1.12
N LYS A 57 11.99 -16.06 2.40
CA LYS A 57 12.70 -15.32 3.46
C LYS A 57 14.17 -15.68 3.53
N ALA A 58 14.51 -16.97 3.44
CA ALA A 58 15.90 -17.44 3.44
C ALA A 58 16.69 -16.88 2.27
N VAL A 59 16.11 -16.84 1.06
CA VAL A 59 16.69 -16.22 -0.14
C VAL A 59 16.97 -14.73 0.08
N ARG A 60 16.00 -13.98 0.60
CA ARG A 60 16.16 -12.55 0.90
C ARG A 60 17.29 -12.27 1.89
N GLU A 61 17.40 -13.10 2.92
CA GLU A 61 18.46 -12.96 3.92
C GLU A 61 19.83 -13.15 3.29
N GLU A 62 20.01 -14.14 2.43
CA GLU A 62 21.30 -14.36 1.74
C GLU A 62 21.62 -13.24 0.75
N ARG A 63 20.65 -12.78 -0.04
CA ARG A 63 20.82 -11.60 -0.90
C ARG A 63 21.31 -10.39 -0.10
N LYS A 64 20.64 -10.07 1.03
CA LYS A 64 21.01 -8.94 1.90
C LYS A 64 22.42 -9.08 2.47
N LYS A 65 22.81 -10.28 2.90
CA LYS A 65 24.18 -10.54 3.43
C LYS A 65 25.26 -10.28 2.39
N LEU A 66 24.98 -10.57 1.12
CA LEU A 66 25.90 -10.35 0.02
C LEU A 66 25.85 -8.91 -0.54
N GLY A 67 24.99 -8.07 0.02
CA GLY A 67 24.81 -6.69 -0.47
C GLY A 67 24.22 -6.61 -1.87
N ALA A 68 23.61 -7.69 -2.38
CA ALA A 68 23.07 -7.68 -3.74
C ALA A 68 21.79 -6.85 -3.83
N LEU A 69 21.70 -6.04 -4.90
CA LEU A 69 20.53 -5.19 -5.17
C LEU A 69 19.28 -6.06 -5.29
N ALA A 70 18.22 -5.62 -4.63
CA ALA A 70 16.93 -6.28 -4.69
C ALA A 70 16.20 -5.99 -6.02
N PRO A 71 15.31 -6.90 -6.48
CA PRO A 71 14.48 -6.66 -7.66
C PRO A 71 13.57 -5.44 -7.46
N PRO A 72 12.96 -4.89 -8.52
CA PRO A 72 11.95 -3.85 -8.44
C PRO A 72 10.90 -4.16 -7.38
N SER A 73 10.48 -3.16 -6.66
CA SER A 73 9.43 -3.28 -5.64
C SER A 73 8.30 -2.29 -5.91
N GLY A 74 7.19 -2.42 -5.18
CA GLY A 74 6.05 -1.53 -5.32
C GLY A 74 4.78 -2.27 -5.66
N ILE A 75 3.80 -1.53 -6.13
CA ILE A 75 2.43 -2.00 -6.35
C ILE A 75 2.37 -3.11 -7.41
N GLY A 76 3.15 -3.00 -8.48
CA GLY A 76 3.21 -4.03 -9.53
C GLY A 76 3.53 -5.42 -8.95
N PRO A 77 4.76 -5.66 -8.45
CA PRO A 77 5.13 -6.97 -7.93
C PRO A 77 4.37 -7.42 -6.68
N SER A 78 3.91 -6.48 -5.82
CA SER A 78 3.28 -6.83 -4.55
C SER A 78 1.76 -7.01 -4.60
N LEU A 79 1.08 -6.35 -5.54
CA LEU A 79 -0.38 -6.38 -5.67
C LEU A 79 -0.83 -6.87 -7.04
N LEU A 80 -0.33 -6.28 -8.13
CA LEU A 80 -0.79 -6.64 -9.48
C LEU A 80 -0.37 -8.07 -9.86
N ALA A 81 0.88 -8.48 -9.65
CA ALA A 81 1.30 -9.82 -9.99
C ALA A 81 0.47 -10.91 -9.29
N PRO A 82 0.25 -10.88 -7.96
CA PRO A 82 -0.65 -11.83 -7.29
C PRO A 82 -2.10 -11.78 -7.79
N MET A 83 -2.57 -10.61 -8.23
CA MET A 83 -3.91 -10.48 -8.83
C MET A 83 -3.96 -11.16 -10.19
N LEU A 84 -2.93 -10.97 -11.03
CA LEU A 84 -2.82 -11.63 -12.34
C LEU A 84 -2.76 -13.15 -12.19
N PHE A 85 -2.01 -13.68 -11.23
CA PHE A 85 -1.97 -15.13 -10.97
C PHE A 85 -3.33 -15.70 -10.59
N ARG A 86 -4.24 -14.90 -10.06
CA ARG A 86 -5.55 -15.35 -9.61
C ARG A 86 -6.69 -15.08 -10.59
N HIS A 87 -6.62 -13.96 -11.29
CA HIS A 87 -7.72 -13.43 -12.10
C HIS A 87 -7.32 -13.06 -13.53
N GLY A 88 -6.02 -12.98 -13.82
CA GLY A 88 -5.50 -12.58 -15.12
C GLY A 88 -5.49 -13.71 -16.14
N THR A 89 -5.34 -13.35 -17.40
CA THR A 89 -5.09 -14.26 -18.52
C THR A 89 -3.59 -14.52 -18.68
N GLU A 90 -3.24 -15.58 -19.41
CA GLU A 90 -1.82 -15.84 -19.74
C GLU A 90 -1.21 -14.69 -20.55
N ASP A 91 -1.96 -14.06 -21.45
CA ASP A 91 -1.46 -12.95 -22.26
C ASP A 91 -1.20 -11.70 -21.41
N GLN A 92 -2.05 -11.42 -20.42
CA GLN A 92 -1.77 -10.38 -19.43
C GLN A 92 -0.52 -10.71 -18.61
N MET A 93 -0.34 -11.94 -18.18
CA MET A 93 0.87 -12.35 -17.44
C MET A 93 2.13 -12.24 -18.31
N ARG A 94 2.08 -12.67 -19.58
CA ARG A 94 3.19 -12.51 -20.54
C ARG A 94 3.55 -11.04 -20.80
N ARG A 95 2.57 -10.14 -20.76
CA ARG A 95 2.77 -8.70 -20.97
C ARG A 95 3.28 -7.99 -19.73
N PHE A 96 2.62 -8.17 -18.59
CA PHE A 96 2.82 -7.33 -17.41
C PHE A 96 3.85 -7.87 -16.42
N LEU A 97 4.08 -9.20 -16.30
CA LEU A 97 5.10 -9.71 -15.39
C LEU A 97 6.51 -9.29 -15.80
N PRO A 98 6.93 -9.38 -17.08
CA PRO A 98 8.19 -8.81 -17.54
C PRO A 98 8.27 -7.29 -17.35
N ALA A 99 7.18 -6.58 -17.65
CA ALA A 99 7.09 -5.13 -17.51
C ALA A 99 7.49 -4.67 -16.10
N MET A 100 6.90 -5.28 -15.07
CA MET A 100 7.19 -4.93 -13.68
C MET A 100 8.47 -5.54 -13.12
N ALA A 101 8.94 -6.66 -13.68
CA ALA A 101 10.08 -7.40 -13.14
C ALA A 101 11.44 -6.85 -13.58
N TRP A 102 11.57 -6.39 -14.82
CA TRP A 102 12.85 -5.88 -15.34
C TRP A 102 12.77 -4.74 -16.33
N LYS A 103 11.60 -4.45 -16.94
CA LYS A 103 11.49 -3.29 -17.86
C LYS A 103 11.32 -1.96 -17.12
N GLY A 104 11.13 -2.01 -15.79
CA GLY A 104 11.01 -0.83 -14.95
C GLY A 104 9.67 -0.11 -15.07
N GLU A 105 8.64 -0.76 -15.62
CA GLU A 105 7.30 -0.20 -15.67
C GLU A 105 6.65 -0.18 -14.28
N THR A 106 5.92 0.89 -14.03
CA THR A 106 5.39 1.22 -12.71
C THR A 106 3.88 1.36 -12.73
N PHE A 107 3.26 1.11 -11.57
CA PHE A 107 1.81 0.98 -11.44
C PHE A 107 1.29 1.81 -10.26
N CYS A 108 0.06 2.32 -10.38
CA CYS A 108 -0.67 2.95 -9.27
C CYS A 108 -2.08 2.38 -9.12
N GLN A 109 -2.73 2.72 -8.02
CA GLN A 109 -4.14 2.36 -7.76
C GLN A 109 -5.01 3.55 -8.14
N MET A 110 -6.05 3.31 -8.93
CA MET A 110 -7.07 4.28 -9.34
C MET A 110 -8.46 3.77 -8.89
N LEU A 111 -8.69 3.74 -7.57
CA LEU A 111 -9.88 3.15 -6.98
C LEU A 111 -10.85 4.23 -6.46
N SER A 112 -10.42 5.02 -5.46
CA SER A 112 -11.26 5.99 -4.77
C SER A 112 -11.68 7.15 -5.66
N GLU A 113 -12.90 7.67 -5.42
CA GLU A 113 -13.45 8.86 -6.04
C GLU A 113 -13.76 9.91 -4.97
N PRO A 114 -13.99 11.18 -5.32
CA PRO A 114 -14.38 12.19 -4.34
C PRO A 114 -15.54 11.75 -3.44
N GLU A 115 -16.56 11.10 -3.99
CA GLU A 115 -17.75 10.63 -3.28
C GLU A 115 -17.70 9.16 -2.86
N ALA A 116 -16.66 8.39 -3.28
CA ALA A 116 -16.57 6.96 -3.02
C ALA A 116 -15.18 6.56 -2.48
N GLY A 117 -15.01 6.65 -1.17
CA GLY A 117 -13.83 6.20 -0.43
C GLY A 117 -14.08 4.92 0.35
N SER A 118 -14.66 5.03 1.56
CA SER A 118 -15.05 3.87 2.38
C SER A 118 -16.10 3.03 1.69
N ASP A 119 -17.01 3.67 0.98
CA ASP A 119 -18.01 3.04 0.13
C ASP A 119 -17.48 2.85 -1.30
N LEU A 120 -16.43 2.07 -1.42
CA LEU A 120 -15.74 1.86 -2.70
C LEU A 120 -16.63 1.24 -3.79
N ALA A 121 -17.63 0.45 -3.42
CA ALA A 121 -18.59 -0.10 -4.37
C ALA A 121 -19.53 0.96 -4.98
N GLY A 122 -19.56 2.17 -4.40
CA GLY A 122 -20.31 3.31 -4.90
C GLY A 122 -19.60 4.13 -5.99
N VAL A 123 -18.49 3.66 -6.56
CA VAL A 123 -17.79 4.39 -7.64
C VAL A 123 -18.69 4.60 -8.85
N THR A 124 -18.56 5.78 -9.45
CA THR A 124 -19.36 6.28 -10.56
C THR A 124 -18.58 6.51 -11.85
N THR A 125 -17.25 6.46 -11.82
CA THR A 125 -16.43 6.45 -13.05
C THR A 125 -16.97 5.38 -13.98
N ARG A 126 -17.46 5.81 -15.16
CA ARG A 126 -18.15 4.95 -16.11
C ARG A 126 -17.16 4.32 -17.08
N ALA A 127 -17.41 3.07 -17.44
CA ALA A 127 -16.79 2.39 -18.55
C ALA A 127 -17.87 1.90 -19.51
N THR A 128 -17.91 2.42 -20.73
CA THR A 128 -18.91 2.05 -21.75
C THR A 128 -18.21 1.25 -22.86
N ARG A 129 -18.78 0.12 -23.24
CA ARG A 129 -18.24 -0.73 -24.30
C ARG A 129 -18.37 -0.03 -25.66
N ASP A 130 -17.28 -0.03 -26.44
CA ASP A 130 -17.22 0.49 -27.82
C ASP A 130 -16.36 -0.47 -28.67
N GLY A 131 -17.00 -1.46 -29.28
CA GLY A 131 -16.31 -2.52 -30.04
C GLY A 131 -15.34 -3.33 -29.17
N ASP A 132 -14.06 -3.29 -29.50
CA ASP A 132 -12.97 -3.99 -28.77
C ASP A 132 -12.31 -3.12 -27.70
N GLU A 133 -12.93 -2.00 -27.35
CA GLU A 133 -12.44 -1.08 -26.32
C GLU A 133 -13.54 -0.73 -25.32
N TRP A 134 -13.10 -0.15 -24.21
CA TRP A 134 -13.92 0.52 -23.22
C TRP A 134 -13.58 2.01 -23.20
N VAL A 135 -14.60 2.86 -23.23
CA VAL A 135 -14.49 4.31 -23.11
C VAL A 135 -14.75 4.70 -21.65
N ILE A 136 -13.78 5.39 -21.05
CA ILE A 136 -13.76 5.72 -19.63
C ILE A 136 -14.03 7.21 -19.43
N ASN A 137 -15.00 7.51 -18.56
CA ASN A 137 -15.37 8.88 -18.17
C ASN A 137 -15.57 8.97 -16.66
N GLY A 138 -14.98 10.00 -16.03
CA GLY A 138 -15.07 10.22 -14.59
C GLY A 138 -13.80 10.73 -13.95
N SER A 139 -13.62 10.48 -12.66
CA SER A 139 -12.37 10.87 -11.99
C SER A 139 -12.02 9.98 -10.81
N LYS A 140 -10.71 9.86 -10.54
CA LYS A 140 -10.16 9.18 -9.37
C LYS A 140 -9.33 10.13 -8.53
N ILE A 141 -9.36 9.95 -7.22
CA ILE A 141 -8.64 10.81 -6.27
C ILE A 141 -7.75 9.99 -5.33
N TRP A 142 -6.83 10.64 -4.65
CA TRP A 142 -5.84 10.01 -3.76
C TRP A 142 -4.92 9.02 -4.46
N THR A 143 -4.72 9.20 -5.75
CA THR A 143 -3.86 8.33 -6.55
C THR A 143 -2.40 8.69 -6.33
N SER A 144 -1.69 7.85 -5.58
CA SER A 144 -0.27 8.06 -5.29
C SER A 144 0.54 7.97 -6.57
N LYS A 145 1.35 9.01 -6.85
CA LYS A 145 2.31 9.06 -7.97
C LYS A 145 1.74 8.83 -9.37
N ALA A 146 0.44 9.09 -9.60
CA ALA A 146 -0.16 8.90 -10.92
C ALA A 146 0.58 9.66 -12.03
N ASN A 147 1.23 10.78 -11.70
CA ASN A 147 2.04 11.56 -12.64
C ASN A 147 3.38 10.91 -13.03
N GLU A 148 3.83 9.87 -12.31
CA GLU A 148 5.14 9.24 -12.50
C GLU A 148 5.05 7.79 -13.02
N VAL A 149 3.86 7.18 -13.03
CA VAL A 149 3.67 5.76 -13.36
C VAL A 149 3.29 5.54 -14.82
N ASP A 150 3.39 4.29 -15.26
CA ASP A 150 3.06 3.87 -16.63
C ASP A 150 1.62 3.37 -16.72
N TYR A 151 1.13 2.68 -15.69
CA TYR A 151 -0.21 2.07 -15.67
C TYR A 151 -0.97 2.37 -14.38
N GLY A 152 -2.31 2.47 -14.51
CA GLY A 152 -3.26 2.51 -13.41
C GLY A 152 -4.06 1.22 -13.29
N MET A 153 -4.29 0.75 -12.07
CA MET A 153 -5.28 -0.27 -11.75
C MET A 153 -6.60 0.42 -11.45
N LEU A 154 -7.53 0.36 -12.39
CA LEU A 154 -8.75 1.16 -12.38
C LEU A 154 -9.97 0.30 -12.05
N LEU A 155 -10.78 0.73 -11.09
CA LEU A 155 -12.13 0.21 -10.87
C LEU A 155 -13.16 1.17 -11.46
N ALA A 156 -14.02 0.68 -12.36
CA ALA A 156 -15.05 1.51 -12.98
C ALA A 156 -16.40 0.79 -13.05
N ARG A 157 -17.47 1.55 -13.24
CA ARG A 157 -18.86 1.12 -13.37
C ARG A 157 -19.15 0.81 -14.84
N THR A 158 -19.39 -0.45 -15.13
CA THR A 158 -19.76 -0.94 -16.48
C THR A 158 -21.26 -1.12 -16.67
N ASP A 159 -21.98 -1.42 -15.59
CA ASP A 159 -23.44 -1.46 -15.58
C ASP A 159 -23.99 -0.60 -14.42
N PRO A 160 -24.56 0.58 -14.73
CA PRO A 160 -25.13 1.47 -13.72
C PRO A 160 -26.44 0.97 -13.09
N GLU A 161 -27.17 0.07 -13.78
CA GLU A 161 -28.46 -0.47 -13.33
C GLU A 161 -28.28 -1.70 -12.42
N ALA A 162 -27.09 -2.29 -12.42
CA ALA A 162 -26.81 -3.46 -11.60
C ALA A 162 -26.72 -3.09 -10.10
N PRO A 163 -27.02 -4.04 -9.20
CA PRO A 163 -26.84 -3.85 -7.76
C PRO A 163 -25.41 -3.41 -7.43
N LYS A 164 -25.24 -2.59 -6.39
CA LYS A 164 -24.04 -1.85 -6.02
C LYS A 164 -22.68 -2.58 -6.20
N HIS A 165 -22.61 -3.86 -5.81
CA HIS A 165 -21.39 -4.67 -5.90
C HIS A 165 -21.28 -5.45 -7.22
N ARG A 166 -22.27 -5.36 -8.09
CA ARG A 166 -22.27 -5.89 -9.45
C ARG A 166 -22.14 -4.75 -10.45
N GLY A 167 -21.90 -5.06 -11.70
CA GLY A 167 -21.71 -4.03 -12.72
C GLY A 167 -20.44 -3.18 -12.53
N LEU A 168 -19.46 -3.70 -11.80
CA LEU A 168 -18.12 -3.14 -11.65
C LEU A 168 -17.13 -3.98 -12.43
N THR A 169 -16.17 -3.34 -13.09
CA THR A 169 -15.10 -4.02 -13.82
C THR A 169 -13.75 -3.45 -13.38
N PHE A 170 -12.76 -4.32 -13.29
CA PHE A 170 -11.40 -3.97 -12.93
C PHE A 170 -10.51 -3.97 -14.16
N PHE A 171 -9.79 -2.87 -14.39
CA PHE A 171 -9.01 -2.62 -15.59
C PHE A 171 -7.55 -2.33 -15.29
N LEU A 172 -6.70 -2.56 -16.29
CA LEU A 172 -5.39 -1.92 -16.41
C LEU A 172 -5.46 -0.84 -17.47
N ILE A 173 -5.09 0.38 -17.12
CA ILE A 173 -5.11 1.52 -18.05
C ILE A 173 -3.72 2.11 -18.20
N ALA A 174 -3.24 2.27 -19.44
CA ALA A 174 -2.03 3.03 -19.72
C ALA A 174 -2.26 4.51 -19.32
N ARG A 175 -1.38 5.07 -18.49
CA ARG A 175 -1.55 6.45 -18.00
C ARG A 175 -1.29 7.49 -19.08
N ASP A 176 -0.32 7.22 -19.97
CA ASP A 176 0.10 8.14 -21.03
C ASP A 176 -0.70 7.90 -22.30
N GLN A 177 -1.91 8.45 -22.35
CA GLN A 177 -2.79 8.39 -23.51
C GLN A 177 -3.73 9.60 -23.54
N PRO A 178 -4.35 9.92 -24.70
CA PRO A 178 -5.41 10.93 -24.79
C PRO A 178 -6.55 10.65 -23.82
N GLY A 179 -7.19 11.70 -23.33
CA GLY A 179 -8.33 11.60 -22.42
C GLY A 179 -7.95 11.35 -20.95
N ILE A 180 -6.66 11.35 -20.59
CA ILE A 180 -6.23 11.29 -19.17
C ILE A 180 -5.50 12.57 -18.79
N ASP A 181 -6.05 13.26 -17.78
CA ASP A 181 -5.44 14.43 -17.15
C ASP A 181 -5.12 14.14 -15.68
N VAL A 182 -3.85 14.28 -15.31
CA VAL A 182 -3.35 14.00 -13.96
C VAL A 182 -2.97 15.29 -13.26
N ARG A 183 -3.70 15.65 -12.22
CA ARG A 183 -3.48 16.89 -11.45
C ARG A 183 -2.94 16.59 -10.06
N PRO A 184 -1.79 17.19 -9.66
CA PRO A 184 -1.28 17.05 -8.32
C PRO A 184 -2.28 17.55 -7.26
N LEU A 185 -2.45 16.80 -6.19
CA LEU A 185 -3.29 17.13 -5.05
C LEU A 185 -2.41 17.60 -3.89
N ARG A 186 -2.51 18.87 -3.54
CA ARG A 186 -1.77 19.44 -2.42
C ARG A 186 -2.43 19.05 -1.09
N THR A 187 -1.67 18.34 -0.25
CA THR A 187 -2.12 17.95 1.08
C THR A 187 -1.95 19.06 2.11
N MET A 188 -2.56 18.92 3.30
CA MET A 188 -2.39 19.87 4.40
C MET A 188 -0.92 20.05 4.83
N THR A 189 -0.07 19.04 4.60
CA THR A 189 1.38 19.11 4.89
C THR A 189 2.17 19.89 3.84
N GLY A 190 1.52 20.39 2.78
CA GLY A 190 2.15 21.10 1.67
C GLY A 190 2.73 20.19 0.58
N GLY A 191 2.80 18.87 0.81
CA GLY A 191 3.23 17.90 -0.19
C GLY A 191 2.20 17.65 -1.29
N ALA A 192 2.63 17.12 -2.43
CA ALA A 192 1.78 16.79 -3.58
C ALA A 192 2.08 15.36 -4.09
N SER A 193 2.15 14.40 -3.17
CA SER A 193 2.41 12.99 -3.50
C SER A 193 1.18 12.25 -4.03
N PHE A 194 0.00 12.82 -3.86
CA PHE A 194 -1.25 12.31 -4.39
C PHE A 194 -1.70 13.10 -5.60
N ASN A 195 -2.53 12.50 -6.42
CA ASN A 195 -3.10 13.12 -7.60
C ASN A 195 -4.60 12.86 -7.67
N GLN A 196 -5.31 13.74 -8.36
CA GLN A 196 -6.60 13.49 -8.95
C GLN A 196 -6.37 13.17 -10.44
N VAL A 197 -7.03 12.14 -10.94
CA VAL A 197 -6.95 11.69 -12.32
C VAL A 197 -8.33 11.84 -12.94
N PHE A 198 -8.41 12.59 -14.03
CA PHE A 198 -9.64 12.80 -14.80
C PHE A 198 -9.60 11.97 -16.07
N PHE A 199 -10.72 11.38 -16.41
CA PHE A 199 -10.92 10.61 -17.62
C PHE A 199 -11.98 11.30 -18.48
N ASP A 200 -11.64 11.59 -19.73
CA ASP A 200 -12.49 12.20 -20.75
C ASP A 200 -12.29 11.40 -22.04
N ASP A 201 -13.18 10.43 -22.25
CA ASP A 201 -13.13 9.45 -23.35
C ASP A 201 -11.79 8.68 -23.42
N ALA A 202 -11.14 8.43 -22.29
CA ALA A 202 -9.95 7.57 -22.25
C ALA A 202 -10.28 6.13 -22.64
N ARG A 203 -9.38 5.43 -23.33
CA ARG A 203 -9.67 4.12 -23.94
C ARG A 203 -8.85 3.00 -23.30
N ILE A 204 -9.50 1.86 -23.11
CA ILE A 204 -8.90 0.63 -22.60
C ILE A 204 -9.29 -0.53 -23.51
N SER A 205 -8.32 -1.32 -23.94
CA SER A 205 -8.60 -2.58 -24.68
C SER A 205 -9.39 -3.54 -23.81
N VAL A 206 -10.22 -4.34 -24.44
CA VAL A 206 -10.93 -5.46 -23.77
C VAL A 206 -9.97 -6.46 -23.15
N ASP A 207 -8.76 -6.59 -23.72
CA ASP A 207 -7.72 -7.48 -23.20
C ASP A 207 -7.09 -6.99 -21.90
N ASP A 208 -7.35 -5.74 -21.52
CA ASP A 208 -6.84 -5.13 -20.27
C ASP A 208 -7.86 -5.17 -19.11
N VAL A 209 -8.95 -5.93 -19.26
CA VAL A 209 -9.86 -6.28 -18.16
C VAL A 209 -9.24 -7.38 -17.30
N ILE A 210 -9.11 -7.15 -16.00
CA ILE A 210 -8.69 -8.20 -15.07
C ILE A 210 -9.92 -8.93 -14.51
N GLY A 211 -9.96 -10.22 -14.72
CA GLY A 211 -11.10 -11.06 -14.36
C GLY A 211 -12.21 -11.00 -15.42
N ILE A 212 -13.44 -11.05 -14.97
CA ILE A 212 -14.66 -11.05 -15.81
C ILE A 212 -15.30 -9.66 -15.74
N PRO A 213 -15.71 -9.05 -16.86
CA PRO A 213 -16.53 -7.84 -16.84
C PRO A 213 -17.72 -7.99 -15.89
N GLU A 214 -18.09 -6.91 -15.21
CA GLU A 214 -19.18 -6.83 -14.23
C GLU A 214 -18.94 -7.61 -12.90
N ASP A 215 -17.88 -8.43 -12.79
CA ASP A 215 -17.42 -9.08 -11.56
C ASP A 215 -16.16 -8.46 -10.97
N GLY A 216 -15.87 -7.21 -11.30
CA GLY A 216 -14.71 -6.46 -10.79
C GLY A 216 -14.66 -6.33 -9.27
N TRP A 217 -15.81 -6.50 -8.58
CA TRP A 217 -15.82 -6.52 -7.12
C TRP A 217 -15.09 -7.72 -6.52
N THR A 218 -15.17 -8.88 -7.13
CA THR A 218 -14.39 -10.08 -6.74
C THR A 218 -12.89 -9.81 -6.85
N VAL A 219 -12.45 -9.18 -7.94
CA VAL A 219 -11.07 -8.75 -8.16
C VAL A 219 -10.67 -7.70 -7.11
N THR A 220 -11.52 -6.71 -6.86
CA THR A 220 -11.31 -5.65 -5.85
C THR A 220 -11.14 -6.23 -4.44
N ARG A 221 -11.94 -7.22 -4.06
CA ARG A 221 -11.81 -7.90 -2.76
C ARG A 221 -10.45 -8.60 -2.62
N THR A 222 -9.96 -9.23 -3.68
CA THR A 222 -8.61 -9.81 -3.70
C THR A 222 -7.55 -8.73 -3.54
N PHE A 223 -7.68 -7.62 -4.28
CA PHE A 223 -6.80 -6.47 -4.18
C PHE A 223 -6.71 -5.93 -2.75
N LEU A 224 -7.85 -5.62 -2.13
CA LEU A 224 -7.92 -5.10 -0.76
C LEU A 224 -7.35 -6.07 0.29
N ALA A 225 -7.50 -7.38 0.07
CA ALA A 225 -6.89 -8.40 0.95
C ALA A 225 -5.36 -8.44 0.81
N LEU A 226 -4.84 -8.29 -0.42
CA LEU A 226 -3.40 -8.20 -0.69
C LEU A 226 -2.81 -6.90 -0.13
N GLU A 227 -3.50 -5.78 -0.29
CA GLU A 227 -3.08 -4.48 0.24
C GLU A 227 -2.90 -4.52 1.76
N LYS A 228 -3.86 -5.08 2.50
CA LYS A 228 -3.75 -5.27 3.96
C LYS A 228 -2.52 -6.09 4.35
N ASN A 229 -2.12 -7.07 3.53
CA ASN A 229 -0.92 -7.87 3.76
C ASN A 229 0.37 -7.14 3.36
N SER A 230 0.31 -6.18 2.44
CA SER A 230 1.47 -5.43 1.97
C SER A 230 2.07 -4.49 3.03
N TYR A 231 1.31 -4.10 4.04
CA TYR A 231 1.83 -3.37 5.21
C TYR A 231 2.76 -4.22 6.10
N ASN A 232 2.91 -5.51 5.81
CA ASN A 232 3.90 -6.35 6.49
C ASN A 232 5.30 -6.09 5.91
N PRO A 233 6.29 -5.62 6.70
CA PRO A 233 7.66 -5.38 6.22
C PRO A 233 8.32 -6.62 5.58
N ASP A 234 7.87 -7.82 5.98
CA ASP A 234 8.35 -9.08 5.42
C ASP A 234 7.73 -9.40 4.04
N ALA A 235 6.75 -8.62 3.57
CA ALA A 235 6.10 -8.82 2.27
C ALA A 235 6.87 -8.17 1.10
N HIS A 236 7.77 -7.22 1.39
CA HIS A 236 8.49 -6.48 0.36
C HIS A 236 9.90 -7.02 0.13
N GLU A 237 10.31 -7.09 -1.15
CA GLU A 237 11.68 -7.45 -1.51
C GLU A 237 12.72 -6.40 -1.09
N GLY A 238 12.28 -5.19 -0.75
CA GLY A 238 13.13 -4.09 -0.29
C GLY A 238 13.97 -3.47 -1.39
N GLY A 239 13.57 -3.64 -2.64
CA GLY A 239 14.19 -3.05 -3.80
C GLY A 239 13.76 -1.60 -4.06
N PRO A 240 14.22 -1.01 -5.16
CA PRO A 240 13.84 0.32 -5.56
C PRO A 240 12.35 0.41 -5.84
N PHE A 241 11.76 1.55 -5.50
CA PHE A 241 10.34 1.84 -5.69
C PHE A 241 10.17 3.01 -6.67
N GLY A 242 9.34 2.83 -7.68
CA GLY A 242 9.12 3.79 -8.76
C GLY A 242 10.11 3.62 -9.92
N LYS A 243 10.11 4.59 -10.83
CA LYS A 243 10.98 4.57 -12.02
C LYS A 243 12.45 4.63 -11.62
N VAL A 244 13.24 3.79 -12.25
CA VAL A 244 14.68 3.75 -12.11
C VAL A 244 15.35 3.86 -13.50
N ASP A 245 16.49 4.48 -13.54
CA ASP A 245 17.33 4.44 -14.73
C ASP A 245 17.97 3.06 -14.85
N LEU A 246 17.60 2.34 -15.89
CA LEU A 246 18.07 0.97 -16.12
C LEU A 246 19.50 0.92 -16.68
N ALA A 247 20.02 2.04 -17.20
CA ALA A 247 21.37 2.14 -17.75
C ALA A 247 22.44 2.43 -16.67
N GLN A 248 22.06 2.95 -15.51
CA GLN A 248 22.99 3.18 -14.39
C GLN A 248 23.49 1.85 -13.83
N THR A 249 24.65 1.87 -13.12
CA THR A 249 25.13 0.68 -12.43
C THR A 249 24.33 0.37 -11.17
N CYS A 250 24.36 -0.91 -10.75
CA CYS A 250 23.74 -1.32 -9.49
C CYS A 250 24.33 -0.57 -8.28
N ALA A 251 25.65 -0.30 -8.27
CA ALA A 251 26.30 0.47 -7.23
C ALA A 251 25.71 1.89 -7.13
N GLN A 252 25.59 2.59 -8.25
CA GLN A 252 25.04 3.96 -8.28
C GLN A 252 23.60 4.00 -7.74
N LEU A 253 22.75 3.03 -8.13
CA LEU A 253 21.40 2.94 -7.61
C LEU A 253 21.38 2.67 -6.11
N GLN A 254 22.25 1.77 -5.62
CA GLN A 254 22.34 1.45 -4.18
C GLN A 254 22.76 2.66 -3.35
N GLU A 255 23.75 3.43 -3.78
CA GLU A 255 24.17 4.67 -3.11
C GLU A 255 23.03 5.67 -3.01
N ARG A 256 22.29 5.89 -4.11
CA ARG A 256 21.13 6.78 -4.12
C ARG A 256 20.02 6.31 -3.18
N GLU A 257 19.70 5.02 -3.19
CA GLU A 257 18.69 4.44 -2.30
C GLU A 257 19.12 4.47 -0.83
N GLN A 258 20.40 4.29 -0.54
CA GLN A 258 20.95 4.42 0.81
C GLN A 258 20.90 5.87 1.29
N ALA A 259 21.27 6.84 0.46
CA ALA A 259 21.14 8.25 0.79
C ALA A 259 19.68 8.64 1.08
N ARG A 260 18.73 8.17 0.26
CA ARG A 260 17.30 8.39 0.47
C ARG A 260 16.80 7.79 1.78
N ARG A 261 17.22 6.57 2.12
CA ARG A 261 16.87 5.89 3.38
C ARG A 261 17.47 6.60 4.58
N SER A 262 18.73 7.04 4.48
CA SER A 262 19.39 7.78 5.54
C SER A 262 18.72 9.13 5.80
N ALA A 263 18.33 9.85 4.76
CA ALA A 263 17.56 11.09 4.89
C ALA A 263 16.18 10.85 5.56
N ALA A 264 15.48 9.79 5.17
CA ALA A 264 14.22 9.40 5.80
C ALA A 264 14.41 8.93 7.26
N ALA A 265 15.53 8.26 7.58
CA ALA A 265 15.85 7.76 8.92
C ALA A 265 16.37 8.86 9.87
N GLN A 266 16.83 9.99 9.34
CA GLN A 266 17.20 11.18 10.16
C GLN A 266 15.99 11.80 10.85
N GLY A 267 14.76 11.53 10.36
CA GLY A 267 13.55 11.76 11.13
C GLY A 267 13.52 10.81 12.33
N ARG A 268 13.85 11.31 13.55
CA ARG A 268 13.72 10.53 14.79
C ARG A 268 12.27 10.05 14.92
N GLY A 269 12.08 8.78 15.29
CA GLY A 269 10.72 8.27 15.53
C GLY A 269 10.02 9.14 16.59
N ALA A 270 8.74 9.47 16.40
CA ALA A 270 7.98 10.36 17.28
C ALA A 270 8.12 10.05 18.78
N GLY A 271 8.37 8.78 19.11
CA GLY A 271 8.60 8.38 20.49
C GLY A 271 9.94 8.80 21.08
N GLN A 272 11.00 8.78 20.30
CA GLN A 272 12.30 9.28 20.72
C GLN A 272 12.29 10.80 20.82
N LEU A 273 11.64 11.46 19.87
CA LEU A 273 11.44 12.90 19.91
C LEU A 273 10.68 13.37 21.16
N ILE A 274 9.65 12.66 21.57
CA ILE A 274 8.93 12.98 22.81
C ILE A 274 9.84 12.79 24.03
N ALA A 275 10.64 11.73 24.10
CA ALA A 275 11.60 11.53 25.18
C ALA A 275 12.62 12.68 25.23
N ASP A 276 13.21 13.02 24.08
CA ASP A 276 14.17 14.14 23.97
C ASP A 276 13.55 15.49 24.36
N LEU A 277 12.28 15.72 24.00
CA LEU A 277 11.53 16.93 24.42
C LEU A 277 11.30 16.98 25.92
N ILE A 278 10.97 15.84 26.54
CA ILE A 278 10.79 15.71 27.98
C ILE A 278 12.10 16.00 28.71
N ASP A 279 13.20 15.46 28.24
CA ASP A 279 14.54 15.72 28.81
C ASP A 279 14.92 17.20 28.68
N LYS A 280 14.60 17.83 27.55
CA LYS A 280 14.90 19.23 27.29
C LYS A 280 14.02 20.23 28.04
N HIS A 281 12.72 19.93 28.16
CA HIS A 281 11.71 20.83 28.71
C HIS A 281 11.13 20.34 30.06
N GLY A 282 11.81 19.41 30.72
CA GLY A 282 11.33 18.66 31.90
C GLY A 282 10.83 19.46 33.10
N HIS A 283 11.10 20.78 33.14
CA HIS A 283 10.64 21.66 34.22
C HIS A 283 9.14 22.02 34.15
N GLY A 284 8.46 21.72 33.03
CA GLY A 284 7.02 21.99 32.82
C GLY A 284 6.13 20.76 32.71
N ILE A 285 6.66 19.54 32.94
CA ILE A 285 5.91 18.32 32.75
C ILE A 285 5.01 18.06 33.95
N THR A 286 3.69 18.05 33.70
CA THR A 286 2.68 17.76 34.70
C THR A 286 2.60 16.25 35.00
N GLU A 287 1.98 15.86 36.12
CA GLU A 287 1.68 14.45 36.40
C GLU A 287 0.80 13.84 35.32
N LEU A 288 -0.11 14.62 34.74
CA LEU A 288 -0.98 14.17 33.64
C LEU A 288 -0.14 13.83 32.39
N THR A 289 0.80 14.68 32.02
CA THR A 289 1.72 14.44 30.87
C THR A 289 2.54 13.15 31.09
N ARG A 290 3.04 12.93 32.31
CA ARG A 290 3.74 11.67 32.68
C ARG A 290 2.85 10.45 32.57
N ALA A 291 1.60 10.54 33.05
CA ALA A 291 0.63 9.46 32.96
C ALA A 291 0.30 9.12 31.48
N ARG A 292 0.13 10.13 30.62
CA ARG A 292 -0.08 9.94 29.18
C ARG A 292 1.12 9.29 28.51
N GLN A 293 2.34 9.69 28.86
CA GLN A 293 3.57 9.08 28.38
C GLN A 293 3.67 7.60 28.76
N ALA A 294 3.39 7.27 30.04
CA ALA A 294 3.36 5.88 30.53
C ALA A 294 2.32 5.04 29.77
N ARG A 295 1.12 5.60 29.55
CA ARG A 295 0.06 4.95 28.75
C ARG A 295 0.51 4.71 27.31
N LEU A 296 1.11 5.69 26.66
CA LEU A 296 1.66 5.57 25.31
C LEU A 296 2.74 4.48 25.23
N HIS A 297 3.65 4.44 26.21
CA HIS A 297 4.66 3.38 26.34
C HIS A 297 4.00 2.01 26.45
N THR A 298 2.99 1.89 27.31
CA THR A 298 2.24 0.64 27.51
C THR A 298 1.58 0.16 26.21
N TRP A 299 0.90 1.03 25.49
CA TRP A 299 0.26 0.68 24.21
C TRP A 299 1.25 0.17 23.16
N ARG A 300 2.42 0.82 23.06
CA ARG A 300 3.49 0.36 22.16
C ARG A 300 4.00 -1.02 22.54
N ARG A 301 4.19 -1.28 23.86
CA ARG A 301 4.62 -2.59 24.35
C ARG A 301 3.59 -3.67 24.09
N VAL A 302 2.32 -3.39 24.37
CA VAL A 302 1.19 -4.32 24.11
C VAL A 302 1.09 -4.63 22.62
N MET A 303 1.16 -3.60 21.75
CA MET A 303 1.19 -3.81 20.30
C MET A 303 2.39 -4.67 19.88
N GLY A 304 3.56 -4.44 20.44
CA GLY A 304 4.77 -5.26 20.23
C GLY A 304 4.53 -6.74 20.57
N TYR A 305 3.94 -7.02 21.72
CA TYR A 305 3.60 -8.39 22.16
C TYR A 305 2.53 -9.02 21.28
N THR A 306 1.51 -8.26 20.90
CA THR A 306 0.47 -8.73 19.95
C THR A 306 1.09 -9.13 18.62
N ASN A 307 1.98 -8.31 18.06
CA ASN A 307 2.69 -8.63 16.83
C ASN A 307 3.60 -9.86 16.96
N GLN A 308 4.26 -10.05 18.10
CA GLN A 308 5.05 -11.26 18.38
C GLN A 308 4.15 -12.50 18.41
N ARG A 309 2.99 -12.42 19.09
CA ARG A 309 2.00 -13.51 19.14
C ARG A 309 1.47 -13.88 17.76
N VAL A 310 1.11 -12.88 16.93
CA VAL A 310 0.68 -13.09 15.53
C VAL A 310 1.78 -13.79 14.72
N ARG A 311 3.03 -13.36 14.87
CA ARG A 311 4.17 -14.00 14.19
C ARG A 311 4.37 -15.46 14.67
N ALA A 312 4.22 -15.73 15.96
CA ALA A 312 4.33 -17.08 16.48
C ALA A 312 3.22 -17.99 15.94
N PHE A 313 1.99 -17.51 15.90
CA PHE A 313 0.83 -18.21 15.33
C PHE A 313 1.08 -18.60 13.86
N ARG A 314 1.55 -17.63 13.06
CA ARG A 314 1.90 -17.87 11.64
C ARG A 314 3.02 -18.90 11.46
N ARG A 315 4.03 -18.91 12.35
CA ARG A 315 5.14 -19.90 12.29
C ARG A 315 4.67 -21.32 12.56
N GLN A 316 3.61 -21.50 13.36
CA GLN A 316 3.01 -22.79 13.68
C GLN A 316 2.05 -23.29 12.58
N GLY A 317 1.86 -22.54 11.49
CA GLY A 317 0.93 -22.90 10.42
C GLY A 317 -0.56 -22.68 10.81
N ASN A 318 -0.84 -22.07 11.96
CA ASN A 318 -2.21 -21.83 12.38
C ASN A 318 -2.87 -20.73 11.55
N PRO A 319 -4.15 -20.90 11.18
CA PRO A 319 -4.91 -19.84 10.54
C PRO A 319 -5.02 -18.64 11.47
N LEU A 320 -4.86 -17.44 10.91
CA LEU A 320 -5.04 -16.22 11.70
C LEU A 320 -6.55 -15.94 11.89
N PRO A 321 -6.97 -15.53 13.10
CA PRO A 321 -8.37 -15.25 13.38
C PRO A 321 -8.99 -14.10 12.60
N GLY A 322 -8.20 -13.29 11.89
CA GLY A 322 -8.67 -12.18 11.04
C GLY A 322 -8.77 -10.82 11.74
N PHE A 323 -8.59 -10.77 13.05
CA PHE A 323 -8.62 -9.50 13.81
C PHE A 323 -7.30 -8.70 13.73
N GLU A 324 -6.22 -9.31 13.28
CA GLU A 324 -4.85 -8.75 13.40
C GLU A 324 -4.70 -7.44 12.63
N GLY A 325 -5.19 -7.40 11.41
CA GLY A 325 -5.16 -6.20 10.58
C GLY A 325 -5.97 -5.05 11.20
N PRO A 326 -7.26 -5.23 11.43
CA PRO A 326 -8.11 -4.23 12.08
C PRO A 326 -7.59 -3.75 13.43
N LEU A 327 -7.18 -4.67 14.30
CA LEU A 327 -6.65 -4.35 15.63
C LEU A 327 -5.35 -3.55 15.52
N SER A 328 -4.43 -3.96 14.64
CA SER A 328 -3.18 -3.24 14.41
C SER A 328 -3.45 -1.82 13.90
N LYS A 329 -4.35 -1.67 12.91
CA LYS A 329 -4.71 -0.37 12.35
C LYS A 329 -5.29 0.58 13.41
N LEU A 330 -6.26 0.13 14.20
CA LEU A 330 -6.86 0.92 15.28
C LEU A 330 -5.83 1.30 16.35
N THR A 331 -4.95 0.37 16.72
CA THR A 331 -3.89 0.63 17.69
C THR A 331 -2.89 1.67 17.15
N VAL A 332 -2.46 1.56 15.88
CA VAL A 332 -1.58 2.53 15.25
C VAL A 332 -2.24 3.91 15.19
N SER A 333 -3.50 4.00 14.79
CA SER A 333 -4.26 5.27 14.76
C SER A 333 -4.29 5.93 16.13
N THR A 334 -4.55 5.15 17.19
CA THR A 334 -4.62 5.65 18.57
C THR A 334 -3.24 6.10 19.07
N ILE A 335 -2.20 5.29 18.87
CA ILE A 335 -0.82 5.65 19.23
C ILE A 335 -0.39 6.92 18.50
N THR A 336 -0.73 7.05 17.24
CA THR A 336 -0.35 8.21 16.42
C THR A 336 -1.00 9.50 16.94
N ARG A 337 -2.30 9.46 17.28
CA ARG A 337 -2.99 10.61 17.87
C ARG A 337 -2.41 11.01 19.23
N GLU A 338 -2.17 10.02 20.12
CA GLU A 338 -1.57 10.29 21.42
C GLU A 338 -0.14 10.85 21.30
N GLN A 339 0.66 10.36 20.34
CA GLN A 339 1.99 10.88 20.07
C GLN A 339 1.97 12.33 19.59
N ARG A 340 1.05 12.63 18.67
CA ARG A 340 0.82 13.97 18.14
C ARG A 340 0.51 14.95 19.28
N ASP A 341 -0.51 14.61 20.07
CA ASP A 341 -1.02 15.50 21.10
C ASP A 341 0.00 15.68 22.25
N LEU A 342 0.60 14.58 22.70
CA LEU A 342 1.62 14.61 23.74
C LEU A 342 2.89 15.38 23.28
N GLY A 343 3.27 15.24 22.01
CA GLY A 343 4.41 15.96 21.46
C GLY A 343 4.22 17.47 21.41
N LEU A 344 3.03 17.93 21.05
CA LEU A 344 2.70 19.36 21.05
C LEU A 344 2.57 19.90 22.48
N GLU A 345 1.85 19.18 23.36
CA GLU A 345 1.65 19.57 24.76
C GLU A 345 2.98 19.70 25.52
N THR A 346 3.92 18.77 25.31
CA THR A 346 5.24 18.79 25.97
C THR A 346 6.06 20.03 25.64
N GLN A 347 5.85 20.64 24.48
CA GLN A 347 6.52 21.85 24.05
C GLN A 347 5.92 23.13 24.67
N GLY A 348 4.75 23.04 25.28
CA GLY A 348 4.05 24.21 25.81
C GLY A 348 3.86 25.31 24.75
N PRO A 349 4.09 26.60 25.09
CA PRO A 349 3.96 27.69 24.12
C PRO A 349 4.86 27.57 22.89
N HIS A 350 6.01 26.91 23.00
CA HIS A 350 6.92 26.69 21.86
C HIS A 350 6.30 25.75 20.80
N GLY A 351 5.38 24.87 21.17
CA GLY A 351 4.63 24.04 20.23
C GLY A 351 3.70 24.84 19.30
N MET A 352 3.45 26.11 19.57
CA MET A 352 2.67 27.00 18.72
C MET A 352 3.50 27.76 17.68
N LEU A 353 4.82 27.73 17.80
CA LEU A 353 5.73 28.47 16.92
C LEU A 353 6.19 27.57 15.76
N ALA A 354 5.98 28.06 14.55
CA ALA A 354 6.49 27.40 13.34
C ALA A 354 7.95 27.81 13.12
N ASP A 355 8.87 27.07 13.73
CA ASP A 355 10.31 27.20 13.50
C ASP A 355 10.78 25.99 12.69
N GLU A 356 11.28 26.23 11.47
CA GLU A 356 11.70 25.19 10.54
C GLU A 356 12.86 24.32 11.07
N HIS A 357 13.61 24.81 12.05
CA HIS A 357 14.76 24.13 12.63
C HIS A 357 14.49 23.44 13.98
N ALA A 358 13.28 23.58 14.51
CA ALA A 358 12.92 23.04 15.82
C ALA A 358 12.29 21.65 15.74
N ALA A 359 12.39 20.88 16.84
CA ALA A 359 11.61 19.64 17.01
C ALA A 359 10.10 19.89 16.85
N SER A 360 9.63 21.12 17.10
CA SER A 360 8.25 21.59 16.85
C SER A 360 7.82 21.39 15.40
N ALA A 361 8.67 21.69 14.40
CA ALA A 361 8.33 21.52 13.00
C ALA A 361 7.92 20.08 12.64
N GLN A 362 8.61 19.08 13.24
CA GLN A 362 8.27 17.68 13.03
C GLN A 362 6.92 17.31 13.63
N PHE A 363 6.57 17.87 14.80
CA PHE A 363 5.25 17.64 15.41
C PHE A 363 4.14 18.40 14.71
N HIS A 364 4.40 19.58 14.14
CA HIS A 364 3.43 20.27 13.28
C HIS A 364 3.15 19.47 12.02
N HIS A 365 4.18 18.98 11.33
CA HIS A 365 4.00 18.08 10.18
C HIS A 365 3.24 16.82 10.59
N PHE A 366 3.59 16.24 11.72
CA PHE A 366 2.92 15.05 12.25
C PHE A 366 1.46 15.33 12.62
N PHE A 367 1.16 16.50 13.18
CA PHE A 367 -0.20 16.96 13.46
C PHE A 367 -1.04 17.00 12.18
N LEU A 368 -0.54 17.65 11.14
CA LEU A 368 -1.23 17.77 9.86
C LEU A 368 -1.37 16.44 9.11
N SER A 369 -0.41 15.52 9.25
CA SER A 369 -0.43 14.22 8.55
C SER A 369 -1.20 13.13 9.30
N SER A 370 -1.33 13.23 10.62
CA SER A 370 -1.90 12.17 11.46
C SER A 370 -3.36 11.80 11.16
N PRO A 371 -4.25 12.71 10.71
CA PRO A 371 -5.62 12.33 10.33
C PRO A 371 -5.67 11.28 9.24
N ALA A 372 -4.73 11.33 8.28
CA ALA A 372 -4.65 10.35 7.20
C ALA A 372 -4.49 8.91 7.71
N ILE A 373 -3.82 8.71 8.85
CA ILE A 373 -3.65 7.38 9.46
C ILE A 373 -4.99 6.78 9.90
N SER A 374 -5.95 7.60 10.34
CA SER A 374 -7.29 7.14 10.74
C SER A 374 -8.22 6.89 9.54
N ILE A 375 -7.85 7.37 8.36
CA ILE A 375 -8.68 7.34 7.14
C ILE A 375 -8.19 6.29 6.15
N ALA A 376 -6.90 6.32 5.79
CA ALA A 376 -6.32 5.48 4.76
C ALA A 376 -6.33 3.98 5.10
N GLY A 377 -6.44 3.11 4.10
CA GLY A 377 -6.46 1.65 4.28
C GLY A 377 -7.69 1.12 5.02
N GLY A 378 -8.83 1.80 4.86
CA GLY A 378 -10.07 1.61 5.62
C GLY A 378 -10.07 2.40 6.92
N THR A 379 -11.11 3.25 7.08
CA THR A 379 -11.23 4.13 8.26
C THR A 379 -11.28 3.37 9.57
N ASP A 380 -11.02 4.05 10.68
CA ASP A 380 -11.14 3.46 12.02
C ASP A 380 -12.54 2.86 12.25
N GLU A 381 -13.59 3.47 11.69
CA GLU A 381 -14.98 3.01 11.73
C GLU A 381 -15.16 1.70 10.94
N ILE A 382 -14.64 1.63 9.71
CA ILE A 382 -14.65 0.40 8.90
C ILE A 382 -13.91 -0.73 9.62
N GLN A 383 -12.78 -0.45 10.28
CA GLN A 383 -12.06 -1.46 11.04
C GLN A 383 -12.85 -1.94 12.28
N ARG A 384 -13.57 -1.03 12.97
CA ARG A 384 -14.48 -1.41 14.08
C ARG A 384 -15.63 -2.26 13.58
N ASN A 385 -16.29 -1.89 12.48
CA ASN A 385 -17.36 -2.68 11.87
C ASN A 385 -16.85 -4.08 11.50
N HIS A 386 -15.64 -4.16 10.90
CA HIS A 386 -15.04 -5.47 10.58
C HIS A 386 -14.85 -6.33 11.85
N LEU A 387 -14.31 -5.76 12.94
CA LEU A 387 -14.17 -6.49 14.20
C LEU A 387 -15.53 -6.90 14.78
N ALA A 388 -16.50 -5.98 14.81
CA ALA A 388 -17.83 -6.22 15.35
C ALA A 388 -18.56 -7.32 14.59
N GLU A 389 -18.71 -7.16 13.27
CA GLU A 389 -19.55 -8.02 12.46
C GLU A 389 -18.88 -9.35 12.10
N ARG A 390 -17.58 -9.32 11.72
CA ARG A 390 -16.89 -10.49 11.18
C ARG A 390 -16.16 -11.33 12.21
N ILE A 391 -15.71 -10.69 13.29
CA ILE A 391 -14.93 -11.39 14.33
C ILE A 391 -15.78 -11.69 15.57
N LEU A 392 -16.56 -10.71 16.02
CA LEU A 392 -17.41 -10.87 17.20
C LEU A 392 -18.83 -11.39 16.88
N GLY A 393 -19.22 -11.43 15.60
CA GLY A 393 -20.54 -11.90 15.16
C GLY A 393 -21.69 -11.00 15.57
N LEU A 394 -21.42 -9.70 15.82
CA LEU A 394 -22.48 -8.75 16.12
C LEU A 394 -23.36 -8.47 14.89
N PRO A 395 -24.62 -8.10 15.07
CA PRO A 395 -25.50 -7.74 13.96
C PRO A 395 -24.91 -6.57 13.16
N LYS A 396 -25.18 -6.58 11.85
CA LYS A 396 -24.88 -5.42 11.02
C LYS A 396 -25.82 -4.27 11.37
N GLU A 397 -25.32 -3.04 11.15
CA GLU A 397 -26.17 -1.86 11.21
C GLU A 397 -27.34 -2.00 10.23
N PRO A 398 -28.59 -1.73 10.65
CA PRO A 398 -29.72 -1.75 9.74
C PRO A 398 -29.49 -0.78 8.59
N LEU A 399 -29.79 -1.19 7.38
CA LEU A 399 -29.85 -0.28 6.24
C LEU A 399 -30.97 0.72 6.57
N LEU A 400 -30.65 2.03 6.61
CA LEU A 400 -31.66 3.06 6.60
C LEU A 400 -32.44 2.86 5.30
N GLU A 401 -33.72 2.44 5.41
CA GLU A 401 -34.64 2.51 4.28
C GLU A 401 -34.64 3.97 3.83
N SER A 402 -34.33 4.21 2.55
CA SER A 402 -34.49 5.54 1.98
C SER A 402 -35.94 5.93 2.22
N ASN A 403 -36.18 6.94 3.07
CA ASN A 403 -37.48 7.58 3.21
C ASN A 403 -37.84 8.20 1.86
N THR A 404 -38.40 7.40 0.97
CA THR A 404 -39.34 7.86 -0.03
C THR A 404 -40.67 8.01 0.69
N GLU A 405 -40.80 9.04 1.54
CA GLU A 405 -42.12 9.55 1.88
C GLU A 405 -42.74 10.03 0.56
N VAL A 406 -43.65 9.22 0.10
CA VAL A 406 -44.68 9.67 -0.85
C VAL A 406 -45.41 10.80 -0.16
N VAL A 407 -45.14 12.04 -0.58
CA VAL A 407 -46.02 13.17 -0.31
C VAL A 407 -47.30 12.81 -1.07
N GLU A 408 -48.28 12.21 -0.38
CA GLU A 408 -49.64 12.15 -0.85
C GLU A 408 -50.13 13.61 -0.89
N ASP A 409 -50.23 14.14 -2.10
CA ASP A 409 -51.01 15.37 -2.37
C ASP A 409 -52.44 15.14 -1.89
N THR A 410 -52.74 15.64 -0.71
CA THR A 410 -54.13 15.87 -0.31
C THR A 410 -54.58 17.22 -0.90
N GLU A 411 -55.04 17.16 -2.15
CA GLU A 411 -56.03 18.13 -2.65
C GLU A 411 -57.39 17.80 -2.03
N THR A 412 -57.86 18.65 -1.14
CA THR A 412 -59.28 19.07 -1.03
C THR A 412 -59.37 20.42 -0.38
#